data_1e63027bfdd0c4079484a5a227b9ebbb
#
_entry.id   1e63027bfdd0c4079484a5a227b9ebbb
#
_cell.length_a   1.000
_cell.length_b   1.000
_cell.length_c   1.000
_cell.angle_alpha   90.00
_cell.angle_beta   90.00
_cell.angle_gamma   90.00
#
_symmetry.space_group_name_H-M   'P 1'
#
loop_
_entity.id
_entity.type
_entity.pdbx_description
1 polymer ?
#
loop_
_entity_poly.entity_id
_entity_poly.type
_entity_poly.pdbx_seq_one_letter_code
_entity_poly.pdbx_strand_id
1 'polypeptide(L)'
;MRDKIILLFYTITLLNTIVNAQFSSIDITIDNRLLRSNEKQEIINLESDIKRFFLNTTWDNNYNDLKIPLYIQIIFEGVTEKGNQTIYNCQALFSNGGDLRYFDKNIQFFYNSSSSLYYDPVLFEPLTGILAYYANLILGGEIDTYEFNGGNGAYELARDTALRGSSSDYNQGWGYRTTLVNNISRNNGLRKARLAWYIAIDLFNDGEVDAVLEEMNTMADGIEQSFRDIGRDSNTQYFLKIHSEKISKILSMLGQKRLLNDMIGLDPDRRNIYQAALDTISE
;
A
#
# COMPACT_ATOMS: atom_id res chain seq x y z
N MET A 1 -32.76 24.80 -35.78
CA MET A 1 -31.88 23.64 -35.94
C MET A 1 -30.46 23.91 -35.40
N ARG A 2 -29.88 25.07 -35.66
CA ARG A 2 -28.53 25.47 -35.23
C ARG A 2 -28.38 25.51 -33.70
N ASP A 3 -29.38 25.98 -32.97
CA ASP A 3 -29.35 26.11 -31.51
C ASP A 3 -29.47 24.75 -30.78
N LYS A 4 -30.17 23.78 -31.39
CA LYS A 4 -30.24 22.40 -30.85
C LYS A 4 -28.93 21.61 -31.04
N ILE A 5 -28.16 21.92 -32.08
CA ILE A 5 -26.86 21.32 -32.37
C ILE A 5 -25.81 21.87 -31.38
N ILE A 6 -25.87 23.17 -31.06
CA ILE A 6 -24.98 23.81 -30.08
C ILE A 6 -25.26 23.26 -28.66
N LEU A 7 -26.52 23.07 -28.29
CA LEU A 7 -26.89 22.48 -27.00
C LEU A 7 -26.42 21.03 -26.88
N LEU A 8 -26.50 20.26 -27.99
CA LEU A 8 -26.01 18.87 -28.01
C LEU A 8 -24.48 18.79 -27.88
N PHE A 9 -23.76 19.75 -28.49
CA PHE A 9 -22.29 19.83 -28.35
C PHE A 9 -21.87 20.23 -26.92
N TYR A 10 -22.62 21.09 -26.24
CA TYR A 10 -22.37 21.51 -24.86
C TYR A 10 -22.65 20.38 -23.85
N THR A 11 -23.65 19.54 -24.11
CA THR A 11 -23.94 18.36 -23.25
C THR A 11 -22.93 17.25 -23.44
N ILE A 12 -22.29 17.08 -24.59
CA ILE A 12 -21.25 16.08 -24.83
C ILE A 12 -19.93 16.49 -24.17
N THR A 13 -19.62 17.77 -24.06
CA THR A 13 -18.40 18.26 -23.38
C THR A 13 -18.48 18.20 -21.86
N LEU A 14 -19.67 18.09 -21.27
CA LEU A 14 -19.86 17.95 -19.81
C LEU A 14 -19.76 16.51 -19.28
N LEU A 15 -19.62 15.52 -20.16
CA LEU A 15 -19.56 14.09 -19.79
C LEU A 15 -18.12 13.52 -19.74
N ASN A 16 -17.10 14.36 -19.83
CA ASN A 16 -15.76 13.93 -19.46
C ASN A 16 -15.63 13.94 -17.93
N THR A 17 -16.21 12.96 -17.26
CA THR A 17 -15.78 12.59 -15.91
C THR A 17 -14.33 12.15 -16.02
N ILE A 18 -13.41 13.01 -15.61
CA ILE A 18 -12.02 12.62 -15.41
C ILE A 18 -12.07 11.56 -14.33
N VAL A 19 -11.96 10.29 -14.72
CA VAL A 19 -11.75 9.20 -13.78
C VAL A 19 -10.35 9.44 -13.21
N ASN A 20 -10.29 10.08 -12.05
CA ASN A 20 -9.06 10.21 -11.30
C ASN A 20 -8.82 8.90 -10.53
N ALA A 21 -8.04 8.01 -11.12
CA ALA A 21 -7.54 6.86 -10.38
C ALA A 21 -6.58 7.33 -9.29
N GLN A 22 -6.75 6.82 -8.06
CA GLN A 22 -5.86 7.13 -6.93
C GLN A 22 -4.44 6.64 -7.18
N PHE A 23 -4.26 5.52 -7.89
CA PHE A 23 -2.94 5.05 -8.30
C PHE A 23 -2.51 5.78 -9.58
N SER A 24 -1.58 6.74 -9.45
CA SER A 24 -1.23 7.68 -10.51
C SER A 24 0.06 7.33 -11.25
N SER A 25 1.00 6.66 -10.59
CA SER A 25 2.26 6.18 -11.14
C SER A 25 2.40 4.71 -10.83
N ILE A 26 2.39 3.86 -11.86
CA ILE A 26 2.41 2.41 -11.70
C ILE A 26 3.64 1.86 -12.41
N ASP A 27 4.53 1.29 -11.63
CA ASP A 27 5.73 0.60 -12.10
C ASP A 27 5.60 -0.90 -11.83
N ILE A 28 5.69 -1.71 -12.89
CA ILE A 28 5.51 -3.15 -12.80
C ILE A 28 6.76 -3.83 -13.37
N THR A 29 7.32 -4.74 -12.59
CA THR A 29 8.42 -5.59 -13.03
C THR A 29 7.97 -7.05 -13.00
N ILE A 30 8.14 -7.75 -14.12
CA ILE A 30 7.80 -9.17 -14.25
C ILE A 30 9.06 -9.99 -14.49
N ASP A 31 9.37 -10.89 -13.58
CA ASP A 31 10.39 -11.92 -13.75
C ASP A 31 9.73 -13.24 -14.20
N ASN A 32 9.83 -13.53 -15.48
CA ASN A 32 9.26 -14.72 -16.11
C ASN A 32 10.32 -15.74 -16.57
N ARG A 33 11.53 -15.68 -16.03
CA ARG A 33 12.66 -16.53 -16.47
C ARG A 33 12.37 -18.01 -16.37
N LEU A 34 11.59 -18.43 -15.37
CA LEU A 34 11.23 -19.83 -15.14
C LEU A 34 10.09 -20.36 -16.03
N LEU A 35 9.43 -19.49 -16.79
CA LEU A 35 8.36 -19.89 -17.71
C LEU A 35 8.94 -20.37 -19.06
N ARG A 36 8.22 -21.31 -19.70
CA ARG A 36 8.50 -21.77 -21.06
C ARG A 36 8.13 -20.71 -22.10
N SER A 37 8.60 -20.87 -23.35
CA SER A 37 8.38 -19.87 -24.40
C SER A 37 6.88 -19.62 -24.69
N ASN A 38 6.06 -20.69 -24.73
CA ASN A 38 4.62 -20.58 -24.93
C ASN A 38 3.92 -19.84 -23.74
N GLU A 39 4.30 -20.17 -22.51
CA GLU A 39 3.77 -19.55 -21.30
C GLU A 39 4.11 -18.05 -21.23
N LYS A 40 5.35 -17.68 -21.64
CA LYS A 40 5.77 -16.27 -21.78
C LYS A 40 4.93 -15.52 -22.81
N GLN A 41 4.58 -16.17 -23.91
CA GLN A 41 3.77 -15.56 -24.94
C GLN A 41 2.31 -15.32 -24.46
N GLU A 42 1.77 -16.22 -23.64
CA GLU A 42 0.43 -16.07 -23.06
C GLU A 42 0.33 -14.85 -22.15
N ILE A 43 1.39 -14.54 -21.36
CA ILE A 43 1.40 -13.42 -20.41
C ILE A 43 1.98 -12.13 -21.00
N ILE A 44 2.21 -12.03 -22.30
CA ILE A 44 2.90 -10.89 -22.92
C ILE A 44 2.23 -9.53 -22.64
N ASN A 45 0.91 -9.53 -22.48
CA ASN A 45 0.12 -8.34 -22.20
C ASN A 45 -0.14 -8.10 -20.69
N LEU A 46 0.28 -9.01 -19.81
CA LEU A 46 -0.07 -8.99 -18.38
C LEU A 46 0.30 -7.67 -17.70
N GLU A 47 1.51 -7.17 -17.97
CA GLU A 47 1.97 -5.89 -17.39
C GLU A 47 1.06 -4.73 -17.78
N SER A 48 0.76 -4.61 -19.08
CA SER A 48 -0.09 -3.55 -19.61
C SER A 48 -1.54 -3.65 -19.10
N ASP A 49 -2.04 -4.87 -18.92
CA ASP A 49 -3.39 -5.12 -18.42
C ASP A 49 -3.51 -4.80 -16.94
N ILE A 50 -2.53 -5.18 -16.13
CA ILE A 50 -2.47 -4.79 -14.71
C ILE A 50 -2.39 -3.26 -14.59
N LYS A 51 -1.56 -2.61 -15.38
CA LYS A 51 -1.44 -1.15 -15.38
C LYS A 51 -2.78 -0.47 -15.70
N ARG A 52 -3.47 -0.95 -16.75
CA ARG A 52 -4.81 -0.44 -17.13
C ARG A 52 -5.85 -0.71 -16.04
N PHE A 53 -5.80 -1.86 -15.38
CA PHE A 53 -6.67 -2.21 -14.28
C PHE A 53 -6.61 -1.17 -13.16
N PHE A 54 -5.42 -0.80 -12.70
CA PHE A 54 -5.26 0.21 -11.64
C PHE A 54 -5.65 1.61 -12.09
N LEU A 55 -5.31 2.00 -13.33
CA LEU A 55 -5.58 3.33 -13.86
C LEU A 55 -7.06 3.57 -14.18
N ASN A 56 -7.82 2.51 -14.46
CA ASN A 56 -9.24 2.59 -14.83
C ASN A 56 -10.19 2.27 -13.67
N THR A 57 -9.67 1.91 -12.50
CA THR A 57 -10.47 1.59 -11.32
C THR A 57 -10.53 2.82 -10.40
N THR A 58 -11.74 3.25 -10.04
CA THR A 58 -11.95 4.17 -8.92
C THR A 58 -11.98 3.35 -7.65
N TRP A 59 -11.02 3.58 -6.76
CA TRP A 59 -10.85 2.79 -5.55
C TRP A 59 -11.64 3.35 -4.36
N ASP A 60 -11.70 4.68 -4.24
CA ASP A 60 -12.52 5.38 -3.25
C ASP A 60 -13.02 6.71 -3.81
N ASN A 61 -14.32 6.97 -3.67
CA ASN A 61 -14.94 8.19 -4.20
C ASN A 61 -14.70 9.42 -3.31
N ASN A 62 -14.36 9.22 -2.03
CA ASN A 62 -14.15 10.30 -1.07
C ASN A 62 -12.72 10.88 -1.14
N TYR A 63 -11.77 10.13 -1.71
CA TYR A 63 -10.35 10.46 -1.77
C TYR A 63 -9.83 10.50 -3.21
N ASN A 64 -10.58 11.15 -4.11
CA ASN A 64 -10.27 11.22 -5.55
C ASN A 64 -9.00 12.03 -5.88
N ASP A 65 -8.53 12.84 -4.96
CA ASP A 65 -7.34 13.69 -5.08
C ASP A 65 -6.04 12.98 -4.69
N LEU A 66 -6.12 11.82 -4.05
CA LEU A 66 -4.94 11.03 -3.73
C LEU A 66 -4.15 10.65 -4.99
N LYS A 67 -2.83 10.74 -4.87
CA LYS A 67 -1.86 10.37 -5.91
C LYS A 67 -0.86 9.38 -5.35
N ILE A 68 -1.24 8.11 -5.38
CA ILE A 68 -0.47 7.02 -4.77
C ILE A 68 0.43 6.40 -5.86
N PRO A 69 1.76 6.42 -5.70
CA PRO A 69 2.64 5.61 -6.53
C PRO A 69 2.48 4.13 -6.16
N LEU A 70 2.55 3.25 -7.16
CA LEU A 70 2.42 1.81 -6.96
C LEU A 70 3.55 1.07 -7.69
N TYR A 71 4.32 0.33 -6.92
CA TYR A 71 5.37 -0.54 -7.41
C TYR A 71 4.96 -1.99 -7.21
N ILE A 72 4.95 -2.76 -8.30
CA ILE A 72 4.59 -4.19 -8.29
C ILE A 72 5.75 -4.97 -8.89
N GLN A 73 6.24 -5.96 -8.16
CA GLN A 73 7.18 -6.94 -8.69
C GLN A 73 6.53 -8.32 -8.65
N ILE A 74 6.43 -9.00 -9.79
CA ILE A 74 5.88 -10.35 -9.91
C ILE A 74 7.01 -11.28 -10.34
N ILE A 75 7.21 -12.38 -9.61
CA ILE A 75 8.20 -13.40 -9.89
C ILE A 75 7.45 -14.69 -10.12
N PHE A 76 7.48 -15.18 -11.36
CA PHE A 76 6.88 -16.47 -11.71
C PHE A 76 7.76 -17.62 -11.23
N GLU A 77 7.15 -18.59 -10.54
CA GLU A 77 7.82 -19.80 -10.04
C GLU A 77 7.55 -21.01 -10.95
N GLY A 78 6.49 -20.95 -11.74
CA GLY A 78 6.09 -22.00 -12.68
C GLY A 78 4.60 -22.01 -12.91
N VAL A 79 4.12 -23.07 -13.54
CA VAL A 79 2.71 -23.29 -13.84
C VAL A 79 2.25 -24.65 -13.35
N THR A 80 0.94 -24.75 -13.09
CA THR A 80 0.21 -26.00 -12.86
C THR A 80 -1.00 -26.05 -13.78
N GLU A 81 -1.35 -27.22 -14.28
CA GLU A 81 -2.53 -27.40 -15.12
C GLU A 81 -3.72 -27.78 -14.25
N LYS A 82 -4.85 -27.10 -14.46
CA LYS A 82 -6.14 -27.41 -13.82
C LYS A 82 -7.22 -27.52 -14.89
N GLY A 83 -7.51 -28.74 -15.33
CA GLY A 83 -8.34 -28.96 -16.51
C GLY A 83 -7.69 -28.37 -17.77
N ASN A 84 -8.37 -27.43 -18.40
CA ASN A 84 -7.86 -26.72 -19.60
C ASN A 84 -7.26 -25.34 -19.27
N GLN A 85 -7.00 -25.05 -18.01
CA GLN A 85 -6.47 -23.75 -17.58
C GLN A 85 -5.03 -23.89 -17.10
N THR A 86 -4.16 -23.02 -17.58
CA THR A 86 -2.82 -22.81 -17.06
C THR A 86 -2.89 -21.90 -15.83
N ILE A 87 -2.52 -22.43 -14.67
CA ILE A 87 -2.47 -21.71 -13.41
C ILE A 87 -1.03 -21.29 -13.15
N TYR A 88 -0.80 -20.00 -13.10
CA TYR A 88 0.49 -19.41 -12.77
C TYR A 88 0.69 -19.36 -11.26
N ASN A 89 1.86 -19.82 -10.82
CA ASN A 89 2.31 -19.73 -9.43
C ASN A 89 3.38 -18.64 -9.34
N CYS A 90 3.17 -17.70 -8.43
CA CYS A 90 4.00 -16.49 -8.34
C CYS A 90 4.26 -16.09 -6.89
N GLN A 91 5.33 -15.32 -6.72
CA GLN A 91 5.51 -14.42 -5.59
C GLN A 91 5.31 -12.99 -6.11
N ALA A 92 4.86 -12.09 -5.25
CA ALA A 92 4.83 -10.67 -5.60
C ALA A 92 5.14 -9.75 -4.43
N LEU A 93 5.64 -8.58 -4.79
CA LEU A 93 5.85 -7.45 -3.89
C LEU A 93 4.97 -6.30 -4.35
N PHE A 94 4.24 -5.69 -3.42
CA PHE A 94 3.44 -4.48 -3.62
C PHE A 94 3.94 -3.39 -2.68
N SER A 95 4.17 -2.18 -3.19
CA SER A 95 4.67 -1.06 -2.39
C SER A 95 4.19 0.29 -2.93
N ASN A 96 4.01 1.27 -2.01
CA ASN A 96 3.81 2.68 -2.36
C ASN A 96 5.13 3.43 -2.64
N GLY A 97 6.28 2.73 -2.59
CA GLY A 97 7.60 3.35 -2.66
C GLY A 97 8.09 4.01 -1.37
N GLY A 98 7.23 4.07 -0.35
CA GLY A 98 7.53 4.57 0.99
C GLY A 98 7.50 3.46 2.05
N ASP A 99 6.70 3.66 3.06
CA ASP A 99 6.62 2.80 4.25
C ASP A 99 5.56 1.69 4.18
N LEU A 100 4.84 1.57 3.08
CA LEU A 100 3.93 0.45 2.81
C LEU A 100 4.56 -0.53 1.84
N ARG A 101 4.80 -1.75 2.33
CA ARG A 101 5.43 -2.82 1.55
C ARG A 101 4.90 -4.18 1.98
N TYR A 102 4.32 -4.92 1.03
CA TYR A 102 3.71 -6.23 1.26
C TYR A 102 4.32 -7.26 0.32
N PHE A 103 4.88 -8.31 0.89
CA PHE A 103 5.43 -9.43 0.14
C PHE A 103 4.55 -10.65 0.30
N ASP A 104 4.11 -11.21 -0.82
CA ASP A 104 3.26 -12.39 -0.91
C ASP A 104 4.01 -13.53 -1.61
N LYS A 105 4.11 -14.66 -0.95
CA LYS A 105 4.84 -15.83 -1.43
C LYS A 105 3.95 -16.85 -2.15
N ASN A 106 2.62 -16.71 -2.06
CA ASN A 106 1.69 -17.75 -2.47
C ASN A 106 0.57 -17.18 -3.34
N ILE A 107 0.92 -16.71 -4.52
CA ILE A 107 -0.02 -16.19 -5.49
C ILE A 107 -0.31 -17.24 -6.55
N GLN A 108 -1.59 -17.51 -6.77
CA GLN A 108 -2.07 -18.37 -7.86
C GLN A 108 -3.16 -17.66 -8.63
N PHE A 109 -3.03 -17.64 -9.94
CA PHE A 109 -4.06 -17.14 -10.85
C PHE A 109 -3.97 -17.79 -12.22
N PHE A 110 -5.07 -17.75 -12.96
CA PHE A 110 -5.04 -17.92 -14.41
C PHE A 110 -5.10 -16.56 -15.08
N TYR A 111 -4.58 -16.48 -16.30
CA TYR A 111 -4.61 -15.26 -17.07
C TYR A 111 -5.03 -15.56 -18.51
N ASN A 112 -5.92 -14.73 -19.05
CA ASN A 112 -6.37 -14.78 -20.42
C ASN A 112 -6.18 -13.41 -21.06
N SER A 113 -5.23 -13.30 -21.99
CA SER A 113 -4.91 -12.04 -22.70
C SER A 113 -6.06 -11.50 -23.55
N SER A 114 -7.11 -12.28 -23.81
CA SER A 114 -8.30 -11.86 -24.55
C SER A 114 -9.36 -11.20 -23.66
N SER A 115 -9.19 -11.24 -22.33
CA SER A 115 -10.15 -10.69 -21.36
C SER A 115 -9.55 -9.46 -20.69
N SER A 116 -10.31 -8.36 -20.62
CA SER A 116 -9.91 -7.20 -19.83
C SER A 116 -10.02 -7.49 -18.35
N LEU A 117 -9.02 -7.08 -17.57
CA LEU A 117 -9.09 -7.12 -16.12
C LEU A 117 -10.09 -6.07 -15.63
N TYR A 118 -11.05 -6.49 -14.82
CA TYR A 118 -12.08 -5.64 -14.25
C TYR A 118 -12.27 -5.95 -12.76
N TYR A 119 -12.37 -4.92 -11.93
CA TYR A 119 -12.65 -5.08 -10.51
C TYR A 119 -14.16 -5.16 -10.30
N ASP A 120 -14.62 -6.29 -9.78
CA ASP A 120 -15.99 -6.48 -9.31
C ASP A 120 -15.94 -6.77 -7.79
N PRO A 121 -16.56 -5.92 -6.96
CA PRO A 121 -16.55 -6.13 -5.51
C PRO A 121 -17.38 -7.34 -5.06
N VAL A 122 -18.20 -7.93 -5.95
CA VAL A 122 -19.06 -9.08 -5.66
C VAL A 122 -18.49 -10.38 -6.22
N LEU A 123 -18.05 -10.36 -7.46
CA LEU A 123 -17.52 -11.54 -8.14
C LEU A 123 -16.03 -11.67 -7.88
N PHE A 124 -15.63 -12.81 -7.33
CA PHE A 124 -14.21 -13.10 -7.13
C PHE A 124 -13.59 -13.69 -8.39
N GLU A 125 -12.55 -13.06 -8.85
CA GLU A 125 -11.67 -13.56 -9.91
C GLU A 125 -10.22 -13.56 -9.37
N PRO A 126 -9.43 -14.63 -9.56
CA PRO A 126 -8.16 -14.82 -8.84
C PRO A 126 -7.16 -13.68 -9.01
N LEU A 127 -6.89 -13.24 -10.24
CA LEU A 127 -5.89 -12.18 -10.49
C LEU A 127 -6.39 -10.83 -9.99
N THR A 128 -7.59 -10.41 -10.41
CA THR A 128 -8.14 -9.10 -10.01
C THR A 128 -8.42 -9.05 -8.51
N GLY A 129 -8.78 -10.17 -7.90
CA GLY A 129 -8.92 -10.29 -6.45
C GLY A 129 -7.62 -10.03 -5.70
N ILE A 130 -6.49 -10.58 -6.17
CA ILE A 130 -5.16 -10.33 -5.59
C ILE A 130 -4.77 -8.86 -5.76
N LEU A 131 -4.92 -8.32 -6.97
CA LEU A 131 -4.60 -6.92 -7.26
C LEU A 131 -5.44 -5.96 -6.39
N ALA A 132 -6.76 -6.19 -6.31
CA ALA A 132 -7.67 -5.39 -5.51
C ALA A 132 -7.38 -5.50 -4.01
N TYR A 133 -7.01 -6.69 -3.52
CA TYR A 133 -6.64 -6.88 -2.13
C TYR A 133 -5.44 -5.98 -1.74
N TYR A 134 -4.35 -6.01 -2.50
CA TYR A 134 -3.18 -5.18 -2.21
C TYR A 134 -3.40 -3.70 -2.50
N ALA A 135 -4.21 -3.36 -3.51
CA ALA A 135 -4.64 -1.99 -3.74
C ALA A 135 -5.32 -1.41 -2.50
N ASN A 136 -6.29 -2.14 -1.93
CA ASN A 136 -7.01 -1.70 -0.75
C ASN A 136 -6.15 -1.66 0.51
N LEU A 137 -5.14 -2.53 0.66
CA LEU A 137 -4.18 -2.43 1.77
C LEU A 137 -3.34 -1.15 1.68
N ILE A 138 -2.84 -0.83 0.49
CA ILE A 138 -2.04 0.39 0.27
C ILE A 138 -2.93 1.63 0.42
N LEU A 139 -4.09 1.64 -0.22
CA LEU A 139 -5.04 2.75 -0.14
C LEU A 139 -5.45 3.04 1.31
N GLY A 140 -5.81 2.01 2.08
CA GLY A 140 -6.16 2.17 3.49
C GLY A 140 -5.04 2.77 4.31
N GLY A 141 -3.80 2.32 4.06
CA GLY A 141 -2.63 2.88 4.72
C GLY A 141 -2.36 4.33 4.32
N GLU A 142 -2.57 4.71 3.07
CA GLU A 142 -2.43 6.10 2.63
C GLU A 142 -3.52 7.00 3.22
N ILE A 143 -4.77 6.57 3.24
CA ILE A 143 -5.87 7.34 3.85
C ILE A 143 -5.62 7.54 5.35
N ASP A 144 -5.04 6.57 6.05
CA ASP A 144 -4.68 6.70 7.47
C ASP A 144 -3.65 7.81 7.75
N THR A 145 -2.95 8.34 6.75
CA THR A 145 -2.04 9.48 6.93
C THR A 145 -2.73 10.84 6.87
N TYR A 146 -4.01 10.87 6.53
CA TYR A 146 -4.84 12.09 6.50
C TYR A 146 -5.87 12.11 7.62
N GLU A 147 -6.40 10.96 8.00
CA GLU A 147 -7.42 10.83 9.03
C GLU A 147 -7.20 9.55 9.85
N PHE A 148 -7.20 9.67 11.17
CA PHE A 148 -7.04 8.51 12.04
C PHE A 148 -8.15 7.48 11.81
N ASN A 149 -7.76 6.26 11.44
CA ASN A 149 -8.67 5.19 11.04
C ASN A 149 -9.49 5.46 9.77
N GLY A 150 -9.15 6.46 8.98
CA GLY A 150 -9.81 6.75 7.70
C GLY A 150 -9.76 5.60 6.71
N GLY A 151 -8.69 4.79 6.75
CA GLY A 151 -8.51 3.62 5.89
C GLY A 151 -9.40 2.41 6.20
N ASN A 152 -10.27 2.45 7.22
CA ASN A 152 -11.10 1.30 7.62
C ASN A 152 -11.92 0.73 6.47
N GLY A 153 -12.55 1.58 5.65
CA GLY A 153 -13.34 1.12 4.50
C GLY A 153 -12.52 0.29 3.50
N ALA A 154 -11.31 0.74 3.18
CA ALA A 154 -10.42 0.01 2.29
C ALA A 154 -9.96 -1.34 2.91
N TYR A 155 -9.65 -1.37 4.21
CA TYR A 155 -9.32 -2.62 4.90
C TYR A 155 -10.48 -3.60 4.97
N GLU A 156 -11.72 -3.12 5.06
CA GLU A 156 -12.90 -3.98 4.99
C GLU A 156 -13.05 -4.61 3.61
N LEU A 157 -12.87 -3.85 2.53
CA LEU A 157 -12.88 -4.37 1.17
C LEU A 157 -11.76 -5.41 0.94
N ALA A 158 -10.56 -5.16 1.48
CA ALA A 158 -9.48 -6.14 1.45
C ALA A 158 -9.83 -7.42 2.21
N ARG A 159 -10.45 -7.31 3.40
CA ARG A 159 -10.90 -8.46 4.21
C ARG A 159 -11.96 -9.27 3.49
N ASP A 160 -12.94 -8.63 2.90
CA ASP A 160 -14.00 -9.28 2.13
C ASP A 160 -13.43 -10.02 0.91
N THR A 161 -12.48 -9.41 0.22
CA THR A 161 -11.76 -10.05 -0.88
C THR A 161 -11.00 -11.29 -0.40
N ALA A 162 -10.33 -11.20 0.76
CA ALA A 162 -9.60 -12.33 1.34
C ALA A 162 -10.55 -13.49 1.76
N LEU A 163 -11.74 -13.18 2.28
CA LEU A 163 -12.74 -14.20 2.63
C LEU A 163 -13.26 -14.91 1.38
N ARG A 164 -13.55 -14.18 0.30
CA ARG A 164 -14.00 -14.78 -0.98
C ARG A 164 -12.89 -15.63 -1.59
N GLY A 165 -11.66 -15.13 -1.60
CA GLY A 165 -10.50 -15.89 -2.08
C GLY A 165 -10.29 -17.19 -1.31
N SER A 166 -10.44 -17.15 0.02
CA SER A 166 -10.35 -18.35 0.89
C SER A 166 -11.41 -19.40 0.58
N SER A 167 -12.57 -18.98 0.10
CA SER A 167 -13.70 -19.84 -0.25
C SER A 167 -13.69 -20.29 -1.71
N SER A 168 -12.75 -19.80 -2.52
CA SER A 168 -12.65 -20.10 -3.93
C SER A 168 -11.82 -21.36 -4.20
N ASP A 169 -11.87 -21.83 -5.45
CA ASP A 169 -10.98 -22.89 -5.95
C ASP A 169 -9.50 -22.49 -6.01
N TYR A 170 -9.19 -21.20 -5.81
CA TYR A 170 -7.86 -20.60 -5.80
C TYR A 170 -7.50 -20.11 -4.41
N ASN A 171 -7.73 -20.94 -3.39
CA ASN A 171 -7.65 -20.55 -1.97
C ASN A 171 -6.23 -20.46 -1.41
N GLN A 172 -5.20 -20.81 -2.19
CA GLN A 172 -3.81 -20.76 -1.74
C GLN A 172 -3.40 -19.33 -1.38
N GLY A 173 -2.74 -19.17 -0.21
CA GLY A 173 -2.25 -17.89 0.30
C GLY A 173 -3.29 -17.01 0.99
N TRP A 174 -4.61 -17.25 0.81
CA TRP A 174 -5.65 -16.35 1.34
C TRP A 174 -5.77 -16.38 2.86
N GLY A 175 -5.42 -17.49 3.53
CA GLY A 175 -5.32 -17.53 4.99
C GLY A 175 -4.28 -16.55 5.54
N TYR A 176 -3.13 -16.44 4.88
CA TYR A 176 -2.11 -15.43 5.20
C TYR A 176 -2.65 -14.01 4.97
N ARG A 177 -3.30 -13.74 3.83
CA ARG A 177 -3.86 -12.43 3.50
C ARG A 177 -4.94 -12.01 4.49
N THR A 178 -5.80 -12.94 4.92
CA THR A 178 -6.78 -12.68 5.99
C THR A 178 -6.10 -12.27 7.30
N THR A 179 -5.04 -12.96 7.69
CA THR A 179 -4.27 -12.61 8.89
C THR A 179 -3.60 -11.24 8.74
N LEU A 180 -3.01 -10.98 7.58
CA LEU A 180 -2.31 -9.73 7.29
C LEU A 180 -3.24 -8.51 7.40
N VAL A 181 -4.40 -8.52 6.73
CA VAL A 181 -5.35 -7.40 6.79
C VAL A 181 -5.90 -7.20 8.19
N ASN A 182 -6.15 -8.28 8.95
CA ASN A 182 -6.59 -8.19 10.34
C ASN A 182 -5.53 -7.56 11.24
N ASN A 183 -4.27 -7.93 11.06
CA ASN A 183 -3.17 -7.36 11.84
C ASN A 183 -2.96 -5.88 11.54
N ILE A 184 -2.99 -5.49 10.26
CA ILE A 184 -2.83 -4.09 9.84
C ILE A 184 -3.98 -3.23 10.37
N SER A 185 -5.22 -3.65 10.12
CA SER A 185 -6.41 -2.86 10.48
C SER A 185 -6.61 -2.70 11.99
N ARG A 186 -6.07 -3.62 12.80
CA ARG A 186 -6.14 -3.59 14.27
C ARG A 186 -4.94 -2.94 14.94
N ASN A 187 -3.86 -2.68 14.20
CA ASN A 187 -2.67 -2.04 14.75
C ASN A 187 -2.88 -0.52 14.86
N ASN A 188 -3.75 -0.11 15.78
CA ASN A 188 -4.05 1.30 16.02
C ASN A 188 -2.81 2.11 16.43
N GLY A 189 -1.84 1.46 17.07
CA GLY A 189 -0.58 2.09 17.43
C GLY A 189 0.23 2.52 16.20
N LEU A 190 0.46 1.61 15.23
CA LEU A 190 1.16 1.95 14.00
C LEU A 190 0.39 2.97 13.15
N ARG A 191 -0.94 2.83 13.06
CA ARG A 191 -1.79 3.77 12.32
C ARG A 191 -1.69 5.18 12.88
N LYS A 192 -1.74 5.31 14.22
CA LYS A 192 -1.52 6.57 14.93
C LYS A 192 -0.11 7.12 14.69
N ALA A 193 0.90 6.27 14.79
CA ALA A 193 2.29 6.67 14.58
C ALA A 193 2.55 7.21 13.17
N ARG A 194 1.97 6.56 12.15
CA ARG A 194 2.08 7.01 10.76
C ARG A 194 1.41 8.37 10.55
N LEU A 195 0.18 8.55 11.02
CA LEU A 195 -0.52 9.84 10.93
C LEU A 195 0.30 10.95 11.57
N ALA A 196 0.69 10.78 12.83
CA ALA A 196 1.49 11.75 13.56
C ALA A 196 2.83 12.06 12.86
N TRP A 197 3.51 11.06 12.30
CA TRP A 197 4.72 11.26 11.54
C TRP A 197 4.54 12.14 10.31
N TYR A 198 3.50 11.89 9.49
CA TYR A 198 3.27 12.67 8.28
C TYR A 198 2.83 14.10 8.62
N ILE A 199 2.01 14.30 9.66
CA ILE A 199 1.66 15.63 10.18
C ILE A 199 2.93 16.34 10.67
N ALA A 200 3.82 15.65 11.43
CA ALA A 200 5.05 16.23 11.92
C ALA A 200 5.98 16.71 10.79
N ILE A 201 6.02 15.98 9.65
CA ILE A 201 6.80 16.40 8.47
C ILE A 201 6.25 17.69 7.88
N ASP A 202 4.94 17.82 7.72
CA ASP A 202 4.30 18.99 7.14
C ASP A 202 4.51 20.22 8.06
N LEU A 203 4.26 20.07 9.36
CA LEU A 203 4.51 21.10 10.36
C LEU A 203 6.00 21.53 10.42
N PHE A 204 6.92 20.56 10.26
CA PHE A 204 8.35 20.86 10.24
C PHE A 204 8.73 21.71 9.01
N ASN A 205 8.15 21.43 7.87
CA ASN A 205 8.36 22.22 6.65
C ASN A 205 7.77 23.63 6.78
N ASP A 206 6.69 23.79 7.56
CA ASP A 206 6.06 25.09 7.85
C ASP A 206 6.73 25.86 9.00
N GLY A 207 7.68 25.23 9.72
CA GLY A 207 8.44 25.86 10.82
C GLY A 207 7.72 25.87 12.16
N GLU A 208 6.65 25.09 12.33
CA GLU A 208 5.80 25.03 13.53
C GLU A 208 6.39 24.09 14.61
N VAL A 209 7.52 24.51 15.21
CA VAL A 209 8.38 23.64 16.06
C VAL A 209 7.62 22.99 17.22
N ASP A 210 6.78 23.72 17.96
CA ASP A 210 6.07 23.18 19.13
C ASP A 210 5.09 22.09 18.70
N ALA A 211 4.35 22.29 17.61
CA ALA A 211 3.43 21.31 17.06
C ALA A 211 4.15 20.08 16.52
N VAL A 212 5.33 20.26 15.87
CA VAL A 212 6.19 19.12 15.47
C VAL A 212 6.53 18.24 16.65
N LEU A 213 6.90 18.83 17.81
CA LEU A 213 7.29 18.07 18.99
C LEU A 213 6.12 17.28 19.59
N GLU A 214 4.93 17.83 19.57
CA GLU A 214 3.72 17.14 20.00
C GLU A 214 3.46 15.91 19.13
N GLU A 215 3.51 16.06 17.81
CA GLU A 215 3.31 14.96 16.87
C GLU A 215 4.44 13.90 16.94
N MET A 216 5.68 14.30 17.15
CA MET A 216 6.80 13.36 17.32
C MET A 216 6.66 12.54 18.61
N ASN A 217 6.15 13.11 19.71
CA ASN A 217 5.79 12.34 20.90
C ASN A 217 4.62 11.38 20.60
N THR A 218 3.58 11.86 19.93
CA THR A 218 2.43 11.04 19.50
C THR A 218 2.86 9.86 18.64
N MET A 219 3.82 10.06 17.73
CA MET A 219 4.42 9.00 16.92
C MET A 219 5.13 7.96 17.79
N ALA A 220 5.99 8.39 18.74
CA ALA A 220 6.71 7.48 19.63
C ALA A 220 5.74 6.67 20.51
N ASP A 221 4.73 7.30 21.09
CA ASP A 221 3.66 6.65 21.88
C ASP A 221 2.90 5.62 21.03
N GLY A 222 2.63 5.95 19.76
CA GLY A 222 1.98 5.04 18.81
C GLY A 222 2.83 3.80 18.52
N ILE A 223 4.14 3.96 18.34
CA ILE A 223 5.08 2.83 18.16
C ILE A 223 5.09 1.95 19.42
N GLU A 224 5.18 2.55 20.61
CA GLU A 224 5.14 1.81 21.87
C GLU A 224 3.82 1.04 22.02
N GLN A 225 2.71 1.69 21.70
CA GLN A 225 1.38 1.05 21.69
C GLN A 225 1.35 -0.14 20.73
N SER A 226 1.85 0.02 19.50
CA SER A 226 1.92 -1.07 18.51
C SER A 226 2.69 -2.27 19.08
N PHE A 227 3.86 -2.04 19.70
CA PHE A 227 4.66 -3.12 20.27
C PHE A 227 3.99 -3.80 21.47
N ARG A 228 3.24 -3.06 22.26
CA ARG A 228 2.47 -3.61 23.38
C ARG A 228 1.28 -4.45 22.92
N ASP A 229 0.55 -3.99 21.91
CA ASP A 229 -0.72 -4.58 21.49
C ASP A 229 -0.53 -5.73 20.49
N ILE A 230 0.43 -5.61 19.58
CA ILE A 230 0.67 -6.55 18.47
C ILE A 230 2.03 -7.26 18.63
N GLY A 231 2.98 -6.68 19.35
CA GLY A 231 4.37 -7.10 19.39
C GLY A 231 5.21 -6.45 18.28
N ARG A 232 6.46 -6.90 18.14
CA ARG A 232 7.39 -6.38 17.13
C ARG A 232 7.05 -6.93 15.74
N ASP A 233 5.99 -6.43 15.14
CA ASP A 233 5.54 -6.84 13.81
C ASP A 233 6.38 -6.22 12.67
N SER A 234 6.33 -6.86 11.51
CA SER A 234 7.14 -6.49 10.35
C SER A 234 6.77 -5.12 9.76
N ASN A 235 5.50 -4.68 9.88
CA ASN A 235 5.06 -3.41 9.30
C ASN A 235 5.58 -2.24 10.14
N THR A 236 5.48 -2.32 11.48
CA THR A 236 6.06 -1.33 12.40
C THR A 236 7.57 -1.27 12.27
N GLN A 237 8.24 -2.43 12.14
CA GLN A 237 9.69 -2.48 11.89
C GLN A 237 10.07 -1.85 10.54
N TYR A 238 9.24 -2.03 9.52
CA TYR A 238 9.49 -1.44 8.21
C TYR A 238 9.27 0.07 8.21
N PHE A 239 8.23 0.58 8.88
CA PHE A 239 8.04 2.00 9.12
C PHE A 239 9.27 2.64 9.76
N LEU A 240 9.76 2.08 10.86
CA LEU A 240 10.97 2.55 11.53
C LEU A 240 12.19 2.50 10.61
N LYS A 241 12.35 1.41 9.84
CA LYS A 241 13.46 1.27 8.89
C LYS A 241 13.50 2.40 7.87
N ILE A 242 12.35 2.79 7.35
CA ILE A 242 12.26 3.82 6.30
C ILE A 242 12.47 5.22 6.87
N HIS A 243 12.02 5.47 8.09
CA HIS A 243 11.95 6.83 8.62
C HIS A 243 13.03 7.16 9.66
N SER A 244 13.79 6.19 10.18
CA SER A 244 14.76 6.39 11.27
C SER A 244 15.76 7.54 11.03
N GLU A 245 16.33 7.65 9.83
CA GLU A 245 17.27 8.72 9.49
C GLU A 245 16.61 10.11 9.53
N LYS A 246 15.40 10.23 8.99
CA LYS A 246 14.69 11.51 8.97
C LYS A 246 14.16 11.87 10.37
N ILE A 247 13.66 10.88 11.13
CA ILE A 247 13.27 11.05 12.54
C ILE A 247 14.44 11.56 13.36
N SER A 248 15.58 10.88 13.31
CA SER A 248 16.77 11.24 14.08
C SER A 248 17.30 12.65 13.72
N LYS A 249 17.29 12.99 12.42
CA LYS A 249 17.71 14.31 11.94
C LYS A 249 16.79 15.43 12.47
N ILE A 250 15.47 15.28 12.37
CA ILE A 250 14.51 16.27 12.88
C ILE A 250 14.69 16.44 14.38
N LEU A 251 14.75 15.34 15.15
CA LEU A 251 14.91 15.39 16.61
C LEU A 251 16.25 16.04 17.02
N SER A 252 17.34 15.78 16.28
CA SER A 252 18.62 16.42 16.52
C SER A 252 18.56 17.93 16.26
N MET A 253 17.98 18.35 15.14
CA MET A 253 17.81 19.77 14.79
C MET A 253 16.99 20.53 15.84
N LEU A 254 16.02 19.86 16.47
CA LEU A 254 15.16 20.40 17.52
C LEU A 254 15.74 20.19 18.93
N GLY A 255 16.95 19.65 19.07
CA GLY A 255 17.62 19.45 20.37
C GLY A 255 16.95 18.42 21.30
N GLN A 256 16.18 17.47 20.76
CA GLN A 256 15.29 16.58 21.53
C GLN A 256 16.00 15.32 22.04
N LYS A 257 16.96 15.52 22.98
CA LYS A 257 17.74 14.42 23.58
C LYS A 257 16.87 13.31 24.21
N ARG A 258 15.79 13.69 24.90
CA ARG A 258 14.89 12.71 25.53
C ARG A 258 14.28 11.78 24.50
N LEU A 259 13.67 12.35 23.46
CA LEU A 259 12.94 11.57 22.46
C LEU A 259 13.91 10.71 21.61
N LEU A 260 15.14 11.18 21.37
CA LEU A 260 16.19 10.35 20.75
C LEU A 260 16.53 9.12 21.60
N ASN A 261 16.61 9.28 22.93
CA ASN A 261 16.82 8.14 23.84
C ASN A 261 15.62 7.18 23.84
N ASP A 262 14.39 7.69 23.81
CA ASP A 262 13.18 6.88 23.71
C ASP A 262 13.20 6.07 22.41
N MET A 263 13.56 6.69 21.27
CA MET A 263 13.71 5.99 19.99
C MET A 263 14.81 4.92 19.98
N ILE A 264 15.91 5.09 20.71
CA ILE A 264 16.93 4.04 20.89
C ILE A 264 16.32 2.80 21.54
N GLY A 265 15.40 2.97 22.47
CA GLY A 265 14.67 1.88 23.12
C GLY A 265 13.63 1.21 22.22
N LEU A 266 12.89 2.00 21.47
CA LEU A 266 11.83 1.56 20.56
C LEU A 266 12.41 0.84 19.32
N ASP A 267 13.54 1.34 18.80
CA ASP A 267 14.17 0.86 17.57
C ASP A 267 15.64 0.44 17.77
N PRO A 268 15.92 -0.59 18.56
CA PRO A 268 17.27 -1.03 18.88
C PRO A 268 18.07 -1.49 17.67
N ASP A 269 17.41 -1.92 16.58
CA ASP A 269 18.08 -2.36 15.34
C ASP A 269 18.77 -1.19 14.64
N ARG A 270 18.32 0.04 14.87
CA ARG A 270 18.86 1.29 14.30
C ARG A 270 19.41 2.25 15.35
N ARG A 271 19.75 1.71 16.53
CA ARG A 271 20.31 2.46 17.65
C ARG A 271 21.44 3.41 17.25
N ASN A 272 22.33 2.96 16.38
CA ASN A 272 23.47 3.75 15.92
C ASN A 272 23.07 5.06 15.22
N ILE A 273 21.93 5.08 14.52
CA ILE A 273 21.40 6.26 13.83
C ILE A 273 20.98 7.32 14.87
N TYR A 274 20.18 6.90 15.87
CA TYR A 274 19.71 7.80 16.93
C TYR A 274 20.83 8.23 17.87
N GLN A 275 21.80 7.35 18.14
CA GLN A 275 22.96 7.68 18.98
C GLN A 275 23.84 8.73 18.30
N ALA A 276 24.14 8.57 17.01
CA ALA A 276 24.91 9.58 16.26
C ALA A 276 24.23 10.96 16.28
N ALA A 277 22.89 10.99 16.14
CA ALA A 277 22.11 12.22 16.23
C ALA A 277 22.16 12.85 17.65
N LEU A 278 22.13 12.01 18.70
CA LEU A 278 22.24 12.45 20.09
C LEU A 278 23.62 13.07 20.40
N ASP A 279 24.68 12.48 19.87
CA ASP A 279 26.06 12.96 20.06
C ASP A 279 26.25 14.36 19.45
N THR A 280 25.60 14.67 18.30
CA THR A 280 25.64 16.00 17.68
C THR A 280 25.00 17.11 18.52
N ILE A 281 24.04 16.79 19.39
CA ILE A 281 23.40 17.79 20.29
C ILE A 281 24.29 18.06 21.52
N SER A 282 25.21 17.14 21.82
CA SER A 282 26.00 17.17 23.06
C SER A 282 27.31 17.95 22.90
N GLU A 283 27.68 18.26 21.66
CA GLU A 283 28.77 19.15 21.28
C GLU A 283 28.30 20.61 21.21
#